data_64043805104c9ab1f76727b4beb49bac
#
_entry.id   64043805104c9ab1f76727b4beb49bac
#
_cell.length_a   1.000
_cell.length_b   1.000
_cell.length_c   1.000
_cell.angle_alpha   90.00
_cell.angle_beta   90.00
_cell.angle_gamma   90.00
#
_symmetry.space_group_name_H-M   'P 1'
#
loop_
_entity.id
_entity.type
_entity.pdbx_description
1 polymer ?
#
loop_
_entity_poly.entity_id
_entity_poly.type
_entity_poly.pdbx_seq_one_letter_code
_entity_poly.pdbx_strand_id
1 'polypeptide(L)'
;MIRVLRLTVLLFVCALTVQANPDLVKVRLRVILIDRDLNQKPVPFLLVSLKNGAKSAEVKTGLDGTVETQLPPGKYMIATPKPAELGGRSFSWSMAVTLTGAQANVDLTNDNAKSEEISSPTPAAAGGSSGGGDLTEHFKRLKNTVVTVMSESGHGTGFFVDNKGLLLTNQHVVGNSEYLAVQFDREHKIPARLIAADPQKDVALLWVNLAALPNAAPAPLSRAAAGKAPVQEGERVFTIGSPLTLDKIITTGIVSKVEPHTIISDININPGNSGGPLFNGAGQVIGLTTFGTRGEGGPGVSGIVRIEEALALLDQNRAKATGTLPATLLPVEPLTPYPVEGLKDALKVDKFDSRPYYLSAGDFNIALSTPPFDYREEEERRLAAERNHKKRRKNEQAAENADDSDAPKQWEEDAGAHPAVFAIYVMPQAKEGFGSALGRSFMNTSAAKLKFKTDFQRMKLFCGGKEVQPIHPGRVPVTVSVRNQAVKMDDSTYKGVYLFPPDAVNPECGEVKLEIYSSKSETPVIKALDEKSIQHIWADFEAFRRADQAAKVAKKR
;
A
#
# COMPACT_ATOMS: atom_id res chain seq x y z
N MET A 1 47.31 42.11 56.15
CA MET A 1 47.13 43.06 55.02
C MET A 1 46.93 42.29 53.73
N ILE A 2 45.69 41.93 53.40
CA ILE A 2 45.35 41.42 52.11
C ILE A 2 43.92 41.92 51.81
N ARG A 3 43.80 42.81 50.83
CA ARG A 3 42.52 43.40 50.38
C ARG A 3 41.76 42.36 49.56
N VAL A 4 40.55 42.02 49.98
CA VAL A 4 39.58 41.23 49.21
C VAL A 4 38.85 42.14 48.25
N LEU A 5 39.04 41.91 46.96
CA LEU A 5 38.33 42.59 45.86
C LEU A 5 37.00 41.91 45.61
N ARG A 6 35.88 42.58 45.92
CA ARG A 6 34.52 42.10 45.60
C ARG A 6 34.24 42.44 44.14
N LEU A 7 34.13 41.40 43.31
CA LEU A 7 33.66 41.50 41.94
C LEU A 7 32.13 41.33 41.94
N THR A 8 31.40 42.41 41.71
CA THR A 8 29.96 42.43 41.57
C THR A 8 29.63 42.06 40.12
N VAL A 9 29.14 40.83 39.89
CA VAL A 9 28.63 40.40 38.57
C VAL A 9 27.19 40.90 38.45
N LEU A 10 27.00 41.89 37.57
CA LEU A 10 25.70 42.39 37.19
C LEU A 10 25.06 41.39 36.20
N LEU A 11 24.11 40.56 36.66
CA LEU A 11 23.30 39.70 35.81
C LEU A 11 22.26 40.58 35.08
N PHE A 12 22.53 40.88 33.82
CA PHE A 12 21.53 41.45 32.91
C PHE A 12 20.57 40.33 32.52
N VAL A 13 19.44 40.21 33.21
CA VAL A 13 18.33 39.38 32.77
C VAL A 13 17.65 40.07 31.60
N CYS A 14 18.04 39.66 30.40
CA CYS A 14 17.31 40.01 29.19
C CYS A 14 15.99 39.26 29.22
N ALA A 15 14.91 39.88 29.70
CA ALA A 15 13.55 39.39 29.55
C ALA A 15 13.21 39.38 28.06
N LEU A 16 13.45 38.27 27.39
CA LEU A 16 12.84 37.98 26.11
C LEU A 16 11.33 37.91 26.34
N THR A 17 10.64 39.00 26.08
CA THR A 17 9.20 39.02 25.90
C THR A 17 8.90 38.08 24.71
N VAL A 18 8.54 36.85 24.98
CA VAL A 18 7.88 36.00 24.00
C VAL A 18 6.56 36.72 23.70
N GLN A 19 6.53 37.49 22.60
CA GLN A 19 5.28 37.96 22.04
C GLN A 19 4.47 36.72 21.72
N ALA A 20 3.38 36.49 22.46
CA ALA A 20 2.38 35.51 22.12
C ALA A 20 1.92 35.83 20.69
N ASN A 21 2.21 34.92 19.77
CA ASN A 21 1.71 35.00 18.40
C ASN A 21 0.17 35.05 18.48
N PRO A 22 -0.51 35.93 17.73
CA PRO A 22 -1.98 35.94 17.75
C PRO A 22 -2.48 34.53 17.46
N ASP A 23 -3.54 34.12 18.17
CA ASP A 23 -4.14 32.80 18.10
C ASP A 23 -4.32 32.36 16.64
N LEU A 24 -3.44 31.49 16.14
CA LEU A 24 -3.52 30.95 14.79
C LEU A 24 -4.60 29.87 14.76
N VAL A 25 -5.46 29.91 13.77
CA VAL A 25 -6.46 28.88 13.50
C VAL A 25 -5.75 27.70 12.82
N LYS A 26 -5.86 26.50 13.39
CA LYS A 26 -5.42 25.28 12.72
C LYS A 26 -6.44 24.94 11.62
N VAL A 27 -6.03 25.05 10.36
CA VAL A 27 -6.87 24.80 9.20
C VAL A 27 -6.57 23.42 8.65
N ARG A 28 -7.56 22.55 8.62
CA ARG A 28 -7.52 21.27 7.89
C ARG A 28 -8.34 21.43 6.61
N LEU A 29 -7.67 21.30 5.47
CA LEU A 29 -8.29 21.36 4.15
C LEU A 29 -8.30 19.94 3.56
N ARG A 30 -9.45 19.53 3.02
CA ARG A 30 -9.64 18.23 2.40
C ARG A 30 -10.24 18.41 1.01
N VAL A 31 -9.68 17.75 0.00
CA VAL A 31 -10.17 17.77 -1.38
C VAL A 31 -10.55 16.35 -1.79
N ILE A 32 -11.84 16.14 -2.00
CA ILE A 32 -12.42 14.86 -2.39
C ILE A 32 -13.40 15.08 -3.54
N LEU A 33 -13.21 14.33 -4.62
CA LEU A 33 -14.18 14.25 -5.72
C LEU A 33 -14.95 12.93 -5.63
N ILE A 34 -16.20 12.97 -5.98
CA ILE A 34 -17.08 11.79 -6.08
C ILE A 34 -17.18 11.41 -7.56
N ASP A 35 -16.84 10.17 -7.90
CA ASP A 35 -16.95 9.66 -9.26
C ASP A 35 -18.40 9.28 -9.63
N ARG A 36 -18.62 8.80 -10.87
CA ARG A 36 -19.95 8.42 -11.34
C ARG A 36 -20.56 7.23 -10.61
N ASP A 37 -19.72 6.43 -9.95
CA ASP A 37 -20.09 5.25 -9.17
C ASP A 37 -20.22 5.58 -7.68
N LEU A 38 -20.27 6.88 -7.33
CA LEU A 38 -20.37 7.44 -5.98
C LEU A 38 -19.17 7.15 -5.07
N ASN A 39 -18.04 6.71 -5.62
CA ASN A 39 -16.85 6.51 -4.82
C ASN A 39 -16.13 7.84 -4.56
N GLN A 40 -15.70 8.03 -3.31
CA GLN A 40 -14.88 9.16 -2.93
C GLN A 40 -13.45 8.97 -3.46
N LYS A 41 -12.97 9.94 -4.23
CA LYS A 41 -11.61 9.99 -4.78
C LYS A 41 -10.87 11.16 -4.15
N PRO A 42 -9.95 10.93 -3.22
CA PRO A 42 -9.06 11.97 -2.74
C PRO A 42 -8.32 12.61 -3.91
N VAL A 43 -8.15 13.92 -3.88
CA VAL A 43 -7.37 14.64 -4.89
C VAL A 43 -5.97 14.92 -4.33
N PRO A 44 -4.98 14.08 -4.64
CA PRO A 44 -3.64 14.25 -4.14
C PRO A 44 -2.93 15.41 -4.85
N PHE A 45 -2.03 16.05 -4.11
CA PHE A 45 -1.09 17.05 -4.62
C PHE A 45 -1.72 18.27 -5.31
N LEU A 46 -2.97 18.56 -5.04
CA LEU A 46 -3.63 19.75 -5.53
C LEU A 46 -3.07 20.99 -4.82
N LEU A 47 -2.63 21.97 -5.58
CA LEU A 47 -2.21 23.26 -5.05
C LEU A 47 -3.46 24.09 -4.73
N VAL A 48 -3.55 24.58 -3.50
CA VAL A 48 -4.63 25.43 -3.03
C VAL A 48 -4.07 26.73 -2.50
N SER A 49 -4.52 27.84 -3.05
CA SER A 49 -4.15 29.19 -2.64
C SER A 49 -5.21 29.75 -1.68
N LEU A 50 -4.77 30.25 -0.52
CA LEU A 50 -5.63 30.91 0.48
C LEU A 50 -5.18 32.37 0.59
N LYS A 51 -6.04 33.32 0.19
CA LYS A 51 -5.72 34.75 0.15
C LYS A 51 -6.59 35.54 1.12
N ASN A 52 -5.95 36.42 1.92
CA ASN A 52 -6.60 37.39 2.80
C ASN A 52 -5.97 38.74 2.57
N GLY A 53 -6.59 39.58 1.73
CA GLY A 53 -6.02 40.86 1.29
C GLY A 53 -4.67 40.68 0.58
N ALA A 54 -3.62 41.36 1.10
CA ALA A 54 -2.26 41.26 0.56
C ALA A 54 -1.51 39.98 0.99
N LYS A 55 -2.02 39.21 1.95
CA LYS A 55 -1.39 38.00 2.44
C LYS A 55 -1.92 36.77 1.67
N SER A 56 -1.01 35.94 1.22
CA SER A 56 -1.36 34.67 0.56
C SER A 56 -0.55 33.52 1.17
N ALA A 57 -1.21 32.38 1.35
CA ALA A 57 -0.58 31.10 1.65
C ALA A 57 -0.94 30.12 0.54
N GLU A 58 0.03 29.32 0.13
CA GLU A 58 -0.20 28.20 -0.80
C GLU A 58 0.09 26.91 -0.06
N VAL A 59 -0.85 25.97 -0.14
CA VAL A 59 -0.74 24.65 0.47
C VAL A 59 -1.01 23.59 -0.58
N LYS A 60 -0.46 22.39 -0.38
CA LYS A 60 -0.60 21.28 -1.31
C LYS A 60 -1.14 20.09 -0.57
N THR A 61 -2.18 19.43 -1.09
CA THR A 61 -2.78 18.25 -0.48
C THR A 61 -1.82 17.07 -0.49
N GLY A 62 -1.88 16.24 0.55
CA GLY A 62 -1.18 14.96 0.65
C GLY A 62 -1.82 13.88 -0.26
N LEU A 63 -1.33 12.63 -0.15
CA LEU A 63 -1.86 11.49 -0.91
C LEU A 63 -3.33 11.20 -0.61
N ASP A 64 -3.76 11.48 0.62
CA ASP A 64 -5.13 11.33 1.10
C ASP A 64 -6.04 12.51 0.75
N GLY A 65 -5.57 13.45 -0.07
CA GLY A 65 -6.29 14.67 -0.43
C GLY A 65 -6.38 15.71 0.70
N THR A 66 -5.68 15.53 1.83
CA THR A 66 -5.73 16.47 2.97
C THR A 66 -4.46 17.29 3.11
N VAL A 67 -4.56 18.45 3.74
CA VAL A 67 -3.42 19.27 4.19
C VAL A 67 -3.80 20.04 5.44
N GLU A 68 -2.87 20.17 6.38
CA GLU A 68 -3.01 21.00 7.58
C GLU A 68 -2.07 22.20 7.51
N THR A 69 -2.57 23.37 7.90
CA THR A 69 -1.80 24.61 7.99
C THR A 69 -2.27 25.46 9.15
N GLN A 70 -1.54 26.50 9.50
CA GLN A 70 -1.91 27.45 10.55
C GLN A 70 -1.99 28.86 9.95
N LEU A 71 -3.13 29.52 10.08
CA LEU A 71 -3.40 30.82 9.51
C LEU A 71 -4.03 31.75 10.54
N PRO A 72 -3.80 33.08 10.47
CA PRO A 72 -4.53 34.03 11.30
C PRO A 72 -6.04 33.94 11.06
N PRO A 73 -6.86 34.23 12.08
CA PRO A 73 -8.30 34.32 11.89
C PRO A 73 -8.65 35.43 10.88
N GLY A 74 -9.70 35.20 10.08
CA GLY A 74 -10.12 36.18 9.07
C GLY A 74 -10.87 35.55 7.90
N LYS A 75 -11.24 36.38 6.93
CA LYS A 75 -11.91 35.96 5.69
C LYS A 75 -10.85 35.65 4.63
N TYR A 76 -10.88 34.44 4.09
CA TYR A 76 -9.99 33.97 3.06
C TYR A 76 -10.74 33.64 1.79
N MET A 77 -10.14 33.98 0.64
CA MET A 77 -10.54 33.44 -0.65
C MET A 77 -9.67 32.19 -0.92
N ILE A 78 -10.32 31.04 -1.02
CA ILE A 78 -9.68 29.79 -1.42
C ILE A 78 -9.84 29.61 -2.92
N ALA A 79 -8.75 29.30 -3.61
CA ALA A 79 -8.76 29.04 -5.04
C ALA A 79 -7.75 27.94 -5.42
N THR A 80 -8.07 27.18 -6.46
CA THR A 80 -7.15 26.21 -7.05
C THR A 80 -6.60 26.76 -8.37
N PRO A 81 -5.28 27.05 -8.45
CA PRO A 81 -4.66 27.58 -9.67
C PRO A 81 -4.73 26.64 -10.88
N LYS A 82 -4.78 25.34 -10.59
CA LYS A 82 -5.02 24.28 -11.60
C LYS A 82 -6.25 23.49 -11.20
N PRO A 83 -7.11 23.09 -12.16
CA PRO A 83 -8.25 22.24 -11.86
C PRO A 83 -7.79 20.82 -11.50
N ALA A 84 -8.62 20.11 -10.74
CA ALA A 84 -8.53 18.66 -10.60
C ALA A 84 -9.37 18.00 -11.70
N GLU A 85 -8.94 16.85 -12.20
CA GLU A 85 -9.65 16.14 -13.28
C GLU A 85 -10.15 14.79 -12.78
N LEU A 86 -11.42 14.48 -13.04
CA LEU A 86 -12.02 13.19 -12.73
C LEU A 86 -13.14 12.85 -13.73
N GLY A 87 -13.09 11.67 -14.31
CA GLY A 87 -14.16 11.14 -15.17
C GLY A 87 -14.46 11.99 -16.41
N GLY A 88 -13.46 12.65 -17.02
CA GLY A 88 -13.63 13.51 -18.19
C GLY A 88 -14.17 14.91 -17.86
N ARG A 89 -14.14 15.30 -16.60
CA ARG A 89 -14.53 16.65 -16.14
C ARG A 89 -13.37 17.28 -15.37
N SER A 90 -13.23 18.60 -15.51
CA SER A 90 -12.34 19.42 -14.69
C SER A 90 -13.12 20.09 -13.56
N PHE A 91 -12.52 20.16 -12.38
CA PHE A 91 -13.09 20.73 -11.17
C PHE A 91 -12.15 21.80 -10.64
N SER A 92 -12.65 23.01 -10.47
CA SER A 92 -11.90 24.14 -9.89
C SER A 92 -12.70 24.76 -8.76
N TRP A 93 -12.01 25.29 -7.75
CA TRP A 93 -12.64 25.93 -6.61
C TRP A 93 -12.23 27.38 -6.54
N SER A 94 -13.22 28.24 -6.23
CA SER A 94 -13.01 29.65 -5.91
C SER A 94 -14.10 30.07 -4.93
N MET A 95 -13.82 30.04 -3.63
CA MET A 95 -14.81 30.28 -2.60
C MET A 95 -14.26 31.08 -1.42
N ALA A 96 -15.13 31.86 -0.78
CA ALA A 96 -14.80 32.58 0.43
C ALA A 96 -15.07 31.72 1.66
N VAL A 97 -14.11 31.65 2.58
CA VAL A 97 -14.26 31.01 3.88
C VAL A 97 -13.89 31.95 5.00
N THR A 98 -14.52 31.79 6.17
CA THR A 98 -14.16 32.55 7.37
C THR A 98 -13.49 31.60 8.36
N LEU A 99 -12.22 31.87 8.67
CA LEU A 99 -11.46 31.10 9.64
C LEU A 99 -11.63 31.75 11.02
N THR A 100 -12.26 31.03 11.95
CA THR A 100 -12.52 31.48 13.33
C THR A 100 -12.31 30.34 14.30
N GLY A 101 -12.07 30.65 15.58
CA GLY A 101 -11.83 29.66 16.61
C GLY A 101 -10.44 29.04 16.57
N ALA A 102 -10.24 27.93 17.28
CA ALA A 102 -8.94 27.25 17.38
C ALA A 102 -8.66 26.34 16.17
N GLN A 103 -9.71 25.83 15.51
CA GLN A 103 -9.63 24.92 14.36
C GLN A 103 -10.74 25.22 13.35
N ALA A 104 -10.43 25.07 12.07
CA ALA A 104 -11.37 25.17 10.95
C ALA A 104 -11.15 24.02 9.97
N ASN A 105 -12.24 23.36 9.55
CA ASN A 105 -12.23 22.35 8.51
C ASN A 105 -12.82 22.96 7.23
N VAL A 106 -12.16 22.70 6.10
CA VAL A 106 -12.57 23.19 4.77
C VAL A 106 -12.56 22.02 3.80
N ASP A 107 -13.75 21.63 3.34
CA ASP A 107 -13.90 20.56 2.34
C ASP A 107 -14.15 21.16 0.96
N LEU A 108 -13.35 20.73 -0.01
CA LEU A 108 -13.48 21.00 -1.43
C LEU A 108 -13.99 19.73 -2.11
N THR A 109 -15.24 19.78 -2.60
CA THR A 109 -15.97 18.62 -3.15
C THR A 109 -16.60 18.96 -4.50
N ASN A 110 -17.21 18.00 -5.16
CA ASN A 110 -17.97 18.25 -6.40
C ASN A 110 -19.04 19.33 -6.20
N ASP A 111 -19.68 19.37 -5.01
CA ASP A 111 -20.83 20.23 -4.76
C ASP A 111 -20.48 21.73 -4.69
N ASN A 112 -19.23 22.04 -4.33
CA ASN A 112 -18.75 23.41 -4.25
C ASN A 112 -17.68 23.76 -5.28
N ALA A 113 -17.46 22.86 -6.27
CA ALA A 113 -16.57 23.06 -7.40
C ALA A 113 -17.30 23.69 -8.59
N LYS A 114 -16.61 24.54 -9.34
CA LYS A 114 -16.98 24.82 -10.72
C LYS A 114 -16.50 23.64 -11.56
N SER A 115 -17.42 22.92 -12.23
CA SER A 115 -17.08 21.80 -13.09
C SER A 115 -17.34 22.13 -14.56
N GLU A 116 -16.39 21.77 -15.41
CA GLU A 116 -16.48 21.91 -16.87
C GLU A 116 -16.20 20.55 -17.51
N GLU A 117 -16.96 20.20 -18.55
CA GLU A 117 -16.63 19.03 -19.35
C GLU A 117 -15.32 19.31 -20.09
N ILE A 118 -14.36 18.40 -19.95
CA ILE A 118 -13.16 18.43 -20.79
C ILE A 118 -13.63 17.99 -22.17
N SER A 119 -14.05 18.95 -23.02
CA SER A 119 -14.23 18.70 -24.43
C SER A 119 -12.86 18.24 -24.94
N SER A 120 -12.75 16.96 -25.26
CA SER A 120 -11.60 16.47 -26.01
C SER A 120 -11.49 17.36 -27.26
N PRO A 121 -10.37 18.04 -27.49
CA PRO A 121 -10.21 18.76 -28.74
C PRO A 121 -10.37 17.71 -29.85
N THR A 122 -11.36 17.89 -30.69
CA THR A 122 -11.42 17.20 -31.99
C THR A 122 -10.03 17.35 -32.59
N PRO A 123 -9.33 16.28 -32.99
CA PRO A 123 -8.00 16.41 -33.55
C PRO A 123 -8.14 17.29 -34.80
N ALA A 124 -7.77 18.55 -34.68
CA ALA A 124 -7.49 19.36 -35.85
C ALA A 124 -6.39 18.62 -36.60
N ALA A 125 -6.68 18.24 -37.86
CA ALA A 125 -5.75 17.64 -38.78
C ALA A 125 -4.54 18.56 -38.96
N ALA A 126 -3.56 18.46 -38.07
CA ALA A 126 -2.23 18.99 -38.27
C ALA A 126 -1.42 17.82 -38.81
N GLY A 127 -1.23 17.79 -40.12
CA GLY A 127 -0.30 16.91 -40.79
C GLY A 127 1.10 17.09 -40.24
N GLY A 128 1.56 16.06 -39.55
CA GLY A 128 2.91 15.93 -39.01
C GLY A 128 3.01 14.50 -38.50
N SER A 129 3.50 13.58 -39.35
CA SER A 129 3.77 12.20 -39.03
C SER A 129 4.89 12.10 -38.00
N SER A 130 4.56 12.08 -36.72
CA SER A 130 5.42 11.49 -35.69
C SER A 130 4.64 10.31 -35.10
N GLY A 131 5.16 9.09 -35.33
CA GLY A 131 4.53 7.80 -35.11
C GLY A 131 4.21 7.47 -33.65
N GLY A 132 3.22 8.13 -33.07
CA GLY A 132 2.61 7.76 -31.80
C GLY A 132 1.35 6.96 -32.07
N GLY A 133 1.40 5.63 -31.91
CA GLY A 133 0.23 4.77 -31.99
C GLY A 133 -0.84 5.16 -30.93
N ASP A 134 -2.11 4.82 -31.22
CA ASP A 134 -3.20 5.00 -30.25
C ASP A 134 -2.90 4.24 -28.96
N LEU A 135 -2.95 4.94 -27.82
CA LEU A 135 -2.71 4.35 -26.49
C LEU A 135 -3.62 3.14 -26.21
N THR A 136 -4.85 3.18 -26.73
CA THR A 136 -5.80 2.06 -26.60
C THR A 136 -5.27 0.82 -27.32
N GLU A 137 -4.71 0.98 -28.51
CA GLU A 137 -4.11 -0.13 -29.26
C GLU A 137 -2.81 -0.61 -28.61
N HIS A 138 -1.98 0.30 -28.08
CA HIS A 138 -0.82 -0.08 -27.31
C HIS A 138 -1.20 -0.88 -26.06
N PHE A 139 -2.22 -0.44 -25.31
CA PHE A 139 -2.69 -1.17 -24.13
C PHE A 139 -3.17 -2.58 -24.47
N LYS A 140 -4.03 -2.72 -25.48
CA LYS A 140 -4.52 -4.02 -25.95
C LYS A 140 -3.39 -4.97 -26.31
N ARG A 141 -2.38 -4.47 -27.03
CA ARG A 141 -1.24 -5.25 -27.50
C ARG A 141 -0.27 -5.62 -26.39
N LEU A 142 -0.02 -4.69 -25.45
CA LEU A 142 1.08 -4.79 -24.49
C LEU A 142 0.65 -5.28 -23.11
N LYS A 143 -0.64 -5.24 -22.75
CA LYS A 143 -1.11 -5.67 -21.42
C LYS A 143 -0.69 -7.09 -21.04
N ASN A 144 -0.55 -8.00 -22.02
CA ASN A 144 -0.16 -9.38 -21.79
C ASN A 144 1.36 -9.58 -21.66
N THR A 145 2.15 -8.51 -21.83
CA THR A 145 3.59 -8.53 -21.56
C THR A 145 3.90 -8.24 -20.10
N VAL A 146 2.92 -7.71 -19.33
CA VAL A 146 3.10 -7.18 -17.98
C VAL A 146 2.41 -8.10 -16.96
N VAL A 147 3.05 -8.25 -15.81
CA VAL A 147 2.59 -9.10 -14.70
C VAL A 147 2.79 -8.40 -13.36
N THR A 148 2.04 -8.85 -12.35
CA THR A 148 2.33 -8.52 -10.95
C THR A 148 3.40 -9.48 -10.43
N VAL A 149 4.47 -8.95 -9.86
CA VAL A 149 5.49 -9.71 -9.13
C VAL A 149 5.19 -9.63 -7.65
N MET A 150 5.07 -10.78 -7.01
CA MET A 150 4.76 -10.90 -5.57
C MET A 150 5.97 -11.46 -4.82
N SER A 151 6.27 -10.85 -3.69
CA SER A 151 7.31 -11.26 -2.75
C SER A 151 6.79 -11.22 -1.31
N GLU A 152 7.56 -11.71 -0.34
CA GLU A 152 7.18 -11.65 1.08
C GLU A 152 7.05 -10.22 1.62
N SER A 153 7.71 -9.24 0.99
CA SER A 153 7.69 -7.84 1.42
C SER A 153 6.58 -7.01 0.74
N GLY A 154 5.88 -7.58 -0.25
CA GLY A 154 4.82 -6.90 -0.96
C GLY A 154 4.75 -7.31 -2.43
N HIS A 155 4.36 -6.38 -3.28
CA HIS A 155 4.23 -6.60 -4.72
C HIS A 155 4.75 -5.42 -5.52
N GLY A 156 5.05 -5.69 -6.79
CA GLY A 156 5.38 -4.72 -7.81
C GLY A 156 4.95 -5.22 -9.18
N THR A 157 5.47 -4.62 -10.21
CA THR A 157 5.22 -4.98 -11.60
C THR A 157 6.47 -5.62 -12.21
N GLY A 158 6.29 -6.52 -13.17
CA GLY A 158 7.34 -7.05 -14.02
C GLY A 158 6.85 -7.19 -15.45
N PHE A 159 7.75 -7.48 -16.38
CA PHE A 159 7.39 -7.71 -17.77
C PHE A 159 8.27 -8.78 -18.40
N PHE A 160 7.66 -9.60 -19.26
CA PHE A 160 8.36 -10.65 -19.99
C PHE A 160 9.28 -10.07 -21.04
N VAL A 161 10.47 -10.65 -21.17
CA VAL A 161 11.51 -10.22 -22.12
C VAL A 161 11.82 -11.27 -23.20
N ASP A 162 11.31 -12.49 -23.04
CA ASP A 162 11.39 -13.54 -24.05
C ASP A 162 10.23 -14.56 -23.94
N ASN A 163 10.16 -15.47 -24.90
CA ASN A 163 9.20 -16.57 -24.94
C ASN A 163 9.60 -17.78 -24.09
N LYS A 164 10.66 -17.67 -23.28
CA LYS A 164 11.15 -18.75 -22.39
C LYS A 164 10.78 -18.52 -20.94
N GLY A 165 10.08 -17.41 -20.64
CA GLY A 165 9.60 -17.07 -19.30
C GLY A 165 10.57 -16.20 -18.49
N LEU A 166 11.58 -15.62 -19.11
CA LEU A 166 12.38 -14.58 -18.46
C LEU A 166 11.58 -13.28 -18.35
N LEU A 167 11.66 -12.64 -17.21
CA LEU A 167 11.02 -11.34 -16.94
C LEU A 167 11.92 -10.44 -16.09
N LEU A 168 11.79 -9.15 -16.29
CA LEU A 168 12.50 -8.10 -15.56
C LEU A 168 11.56 -7.43 -14.57
N THR A 169 12.12 -7.00 -13.43
CA THR A 169 11.48 -6.18 -12.39
C THR A 169 12.55 -5.41 -11.63
N ASN A 170 12.19 -4.61 -10.64
CA ASN A 170 13.17 -3.99 -9.74
C ASN A 170 13.69 -4.98 -8.68
N GLN A 171 14.91 -4.74 -8.21
CA GLN A 171 15.51 -5.54 -7.14
C GLN A 171 14.76 -5.33 -5.81
N HIS A 172 14.37 -4.11 -5.47
CA HIS A 172 13.63 -3.85 -4.23
C HIS A 172 12.25 -4.53 -4.17
N VAL A 173 11.63 -4.87 -5.33
CA VAL A 173 10.39 -5.65 -5.39
C VAL A 173 10.62 -7.10 -4.95
N VAL A 174 11.71 -7.70 -5.35
CA VAL A 174 12.04 -9.09 -4.97
C VAL A 174 12.73 -9.18 -3.62
N GLY A 175 13.53 -8.18 -3.25
CA GLY A 175 14.28 -8.14 -2.00
C GLY A 175 15.11 -9.40 -1.78
N ASN A 176 15.07 -9.89 -0.53
CA ASN A 176 15.69 -11.16 -0.11
C ASN A 176 14.62 -12.25 0.11
N SER A 177 13.50 -12.19 -0.62
CA SER A 177 12.37 -13.10 -0.43
C SER A 177 12.68 -14.50 -0.91
N GLU A 178 12.35 -15.50 -0.11
CA GLU A 178 12.37 -16.91 -0.51
C GLU A 178 11.13 -17.26 -1.37
N TYR A 179 10.01 -16.58 -1.10
CA TYR A 179 8.80 -16.70 -1.90
C TYR A 179 8.78 -15.65 -3.00
N LEU A 180 8.71 -16.11 -4.24
CA LEU A 180 8.48 -15.27 -5.41
C LEU A 180 7.40 -15.91 -6.27
N ALA A 181 6.42 -15.11 -6.66
CA ALA A 181 5.36 -15.52 -7.56
C ALA A 181 5.08 -14.43 -8.60
N VAL A 182 4.54 -14.86 -9.71
CA VAL A 182 4.08 -13.96 -10.78
C VAL A 182 2.60 -14.19 -10.98
N GLN A 183 1.81 -13.12 -10.89
CA GLN A 183 0.39 -13.15 -11.17
C GLN A 183 0.11 -12.43 -12.49
N PHE A 184 -0.43 -13.16 -13.46
CA PHE A 184 -0.71 -12.70 -14.81
C PHE A 184 -2.09 -12.03 -14.91
N ASP A 185 -3.07 -12.62 -14.26
CA ASP A 185 -4.45 -12.16 -14.16
C ASP A 185 -5.08 -12.64 -12.84
N ARG A 186 -6.40 -12.50 -12.70
CA ARG A 186 -7.14 -12.86 -11.48
C ARG A 186 -7.18 -14.35 -11.17
N GLU A 187 -6.81 -15.23 -12.11
CA GLU A 187 -6.90 -16.69 -11.97
C GLU A 187 -5.54 -17.37 -12.08
N HIS A 188 -4.56 -16.71 -12.73
CA HIS A 188 -3.28 -17.31 -13.04
C HIS A 188 -2.14 -16.67 -12.25
N LYS A 189 -1.75 -17.34 -11.17
CA LYS A 189 -0.56 -17.06 -10.39
C LYS A 189 0.34 -18.30 -10.37
N ILE A 190 1.63 -18.12 -10.63
CA ILE A 190 2.61 -19.19 -10.74
C ILE A 190 3.88 -18.88 -9.95
N PRO A 191 4.64 -19.88 -9.49
CA PRO A 191 5.92 -19.65 -8.83
C PRO A 191 6.93 -19.03 -9.79
N ALA A 192 7.77 -18.15 -9.25
CA ALA A 192 8.90 -17.56 -9.95
C ALA A 192 10.22 -17.88 -9.25
N ARG A 193 11.31 -17.86 -9.98
CA ARG A 193 12.68 -18.04 -9.46
C ARG A 193 13.53 -16.85 -9.81
N LEU A 194 14.26 -16.32 -8.81
CA LEU A 194 15.29 -15.32 -9.03
C LEU A 194 16.47 -15.94 -9.78
N ILE A 195 16.84 -15.35 -10.90
CA ILE A 195 17.99 -15.75 -11.73
C ILE A 195 19.22 -14.90 -11.41
N ALA A 196 19.01 -13.58 -11.32
CA ALA A 196 20.05 -12.61 -10.97
C ALA A 196 19.40 -11.32 -10.45
N ALA A 197 20.14 -10.58 -9.63
CA ALA A 197 19.76 -9.24 -9.20
C ALA A 197 20.98 -8.34 -9.14
N ASP A 198 20.78 -7.06 -9.40
CA ASP A 198 21.75 -5.99 -9.21
C ASP A 198 21.13 -4.93 -8.28
N PRO A 199 21.50 -4.92 -6.98
CA PRO A 199 20.97 -3.96 -6.03
C PRO A 199 21.39 -2.51 -6.31
N GLN A 200 22.53 -2.28 -6.94
CA GLN A 200 23.02 -0.93 -7.24
C GLN A 200 22.23 -0.27 -8.37
N LYS A 201 21.81 -1.08 -9.34
CA LYS A 201 21.01 -0.66 -10.49
C LYS A 201 19.50 -0.83 -10.26
N ASP A 202 19.12 -1.43 -9.15
CA ASP A 202 17.74 -1.78 -8.80
C ASP A 202 17.04 -2.61 -9.89
N VAL A 203 17.70 -3.65 -10.38
CA VAL A 203 17.19 -4.55 -11.42
C VAL A 203 17.24 -6.00 -10.93
N ALA A 204 16.19 -6.76 -11.21
CA ALA A 204 16.15 -8.22 -11.01
C ALA A 204 15.64 -8.94 -12.24
N LEU A 205 16.21 -10.12 -12.50
CA LEU A 205 15.82 -11.05 -13.54
C LEU A 205 15.19 -12.28 -12.90
N LEU A 206 13.93 -12.54 -13.20
CA LEU A 206 13.20 -13.71 -12.78
C LEU A 206 12.95 -14.66 -13.93
N TRP A 207 12.60 -15.90 -13.60
CA TRP A 207 12.17 -16.92 -14.55
C TRP A 207 10.95 -17.67 -14.05
N VAL A 208 10.01 -17.95 -14.96
CA VAL A 208 8.77 -18.68 -14.72
C VAL A 208 8.54 -19.74 -15.79
N ASN A 209 7.70 -20.73 -15.48
CA ASN A 209 7.25 -21.72 -16.47
C ASN A 209 5.99 -21.20 -17.20
N LEU A 210 6.14 -20.77 -18.45
CA LEU A 210 5.05 -20.21 -19.26
C LEU A 210 3.95 -21.22 -19.66
N ALA A 211 4.12 -22.52 -19.44
CA ALA A 211 3.12 -23.51 -19.81
C ALA A 211 1.76 -23.27 -19.15
N ALA A 212 1.75 -22.58 -18.01
CA ALA A 212 0.51 -22.18 -17.29
C ALA A 212 -0.02 -20.80 -17.71
N LEU A 213 0.65 -20.08 -18.63
CA LEU A 213 0.31 -18.71 -19.04
C LEU A 213 0.25 -18.59 -20.57
N PRO A 214 -0.73 -19.20 -21.25
CA PRO A 214 -0.72 -19.34 -22.72
C PRO A 214 -0.80 -18.01 -23.48
N ASN A 215 -1.28 -16.94 -22.81
CA ASN A 215 -1.42 -15.62 -23.42
C ASN A 215 -0.27 -14.65 -23.10
N ALA A 216 0.75 -15.11 -22.35
CA ALA A 216 1.91 -14.28 -22.03
C ALA A 216 2.74 -14.03 -23.29
N ALA A 217 3.22 -12.81 -23.45
CA ALA A 217 4.02 -12.40 -24.61
C ALA A 217 5.19 -11.51 -24.16
N PRO A 218 6.34 -11.54 -24.84
CA PRO A 218 7.46 -10.67 -24.52
C PRO A 218 7.17 -9.22 -24.90
N ALA A 219 7.61 -8.28 -24.08
CA ALA A 219 7.59 -6.87 -24.39
C ALA A 219 8.64 -6.54 -25.46
N PRO A 220 8.34 -5.67 -26.43
CA PRO A 220 9.33 -5.18 -27.39
C PRO A 220 10.37 -4.32 -26.66
N LEU A 221 11.61 -4.75 -26.62
CA LEU A 221 12.70 -4.01 -25.95
C LEU A 221 13.35 -3.04 -26.94
N SER A 222 13.56 -1.80 -26.52
CA SER A 222 14.38 -0.85 -27.25
C SER A 222 15.84 -1.26 -27.12
N ARG A 223 16.56 -1.35 -28.25
CA ARG A 223 18.01 -1.54 -28.30
C ARG A 223 18.59 -0.34 -29.03
N ALA A 224 18.87 0.73 -28.31
CA ALA A 224 19.52 1.88 -28.89
C ALA A 224 20.95 1.54 -29.38
N ALA A 225 21.38 2.21 -30.44
CA ALA A 225 22.76 2.13 -30.84
C ALA A 225 23.69 2.61 -29.72
N ALA A 226 24.88 2.04 -29.60
CA ALA A 226 25.84 2.39 -28.57
C ALA A 226 26.04 3.92 -28.49
N GLY A 227 25.87 4.49 -27.30
CA GLY A 227 26.03 5.93 -27.05
C GLY A 227 24.80 6.80 -27.37
N LYS A 228 23.70 6.23 -27.88
CA LYS A 228 22.44 6.97 -28.10
C LYS A 228 21.42 6.58 -27.03
N ALA A 229 20.73 7.57 -26.48
CA ALA A 229 19.58 7.31 -25.63
C ALA A 229 18.41 6.75 -26.47
N PRO A 230 17.63 5.81 -25.93
CA PRO A 230 16.47 5.23 -26.63
C PRO A 230 15.30 6.20 -26.76
N VAL A 231 15.39 7.37 -26.16
CA VAL A 231 14.35 8.40 -26.07
C VAL A 231 15.00 9.76 -25.91
N GLN A 232 14.27 10.82 -26.28
CA GLN A 232 14.69 12.23 -26.12
C GLN A 232 13.82 12.96 -25.10
N GLU A 233 14.35 14.04 -24.55
CA GLU A 233 13.60 14.94 -23.67
C GLU A 233 12.40 15.54 -24.42
N GLY A 234 11.25 15.61 -23.77
CA GLY A 234 9.99 16.03 -24.36
C GLY A 234 9.19 14.92 -25.06
N GLU A 235 9.75 13.71 -25.27
CA GLU A 235 9.01 12.61 -25.86
C GLU A 235 7.90 12.08 -24.92
N ARG A 236 6.76 11.71 -25.49
CA ARG A 236 5.69 11.05 -24.76
C ARG A 236 6.05 9.61 -24.42
N VAL A 237 5.75 9.23 -23.18
CA VAL A 237 5.98 7.89 -22.65
C VAL A 237 4.73 7.40 -21.93
N PHE A 238 4.62 6.07 -21.77
CA PHE A 238 3.58 5.47 -20.97
C PHE A 238 4.11 4.23 -20.25
N THR A 239 3.48 3.88 -19.14
CA THR A 239 3.72 2.63 -18.42
C THR A 239 2.42 1.85 -18.28
N ILE A 240 2.54 0.53 -18.24
CA ILE A 240 1.46 -0.38 -17.84
C ILE A 240 1.95 -1.05 -16.56
N GLY A 241 1.20 -0.91 -15.49
CA GLY A 241 1.51 -1.48 -14.19
C GLY A 241 0.31 -2.12 -13.54
N SER A 242 0.53 -2.72 -12.36
CA SER A 242 -0.52 -3.33 -11.54
C SER A 242 -0.49 -2.70 -10.13
N PRO A 243 -0.84 -1.40 -9.99
CA PRO A 243 -0.83 -0.73 -8.71
C PRO A 243 -2.01 -1.20 -7.86
N LEU A 244 -1.76 -1.57 -6.60
CA LEU A 244 -2.75 -1.83 -5.55
C LEU A 244 -3.81 -2.91 -5.84
N THR A 245 -4.02 -3.27 -7.11
CA THR A 245 -5.00 -4.26 -7.56
C THR A 245 -4.41 -5.10 -8.69
N LEU A 246 -5.08 -6.20 -9.04
CA LEU A 246 -4.68 -7.07 -10.15
C LEU A 246 -5.02 -6.50 -11.53
N ASP A 247 -5.72 -5.38 -11.59
CA ASP A 247 -6.10 -4.75 -12.85
C ASP A 247 -4.93 -3.92 -13.40
N LYS A 248 -4.58 -4.17 -14.65
CA LYS A 248 -3.51 -3.46 -15.33
C LYS A 248 -3.96 -2.05 -15.68
N ILE A 249 -3.19 -1.06 -15.27
CA ILE A 249 -3.49 0.36 -15.46
C ILE A 249 -2.42 0.96 -16.38
N ILE A 250 -2.86 1.77 -17.35
CA ILE A 250 -1.96 2.58 -18.17
C ILE A 250 -1.85 3.99 -17.61
N THR A 251 -0.64 4.49 -17.50
CA THR A 251 -0.34 5.87 -17.09
C THR A 251 0.58 6.50 -18.13
N THR A 252 0.41 7.79 -18.40
CA THR A 252 1.19 8.54 -19.40
C THR A 252 1.96 9.68 -18.79
N GLY A 253 3.02 10.11 -19.47
CA GLY A 253 3.83 11.27 -19.12
C GLY A 253 4.74 11.68 -20.27
N ILE A 254 5.72 12.54 -19.97
CA ILE A 254 6.80 12.92 -20.87
C ILE A 254 8.17 12.68 -20.22
N VAL A 255 9.18 12.53 -21.04
CA VAL A 255 10.57 12.51 -20.60
C VAL A 255 10.98 13.93 -20.25
N SER A 256 11.27 14.17 -18.97
CA SER A 256 11.75 15.47 -18.50
C SER A 256 13.26 15.63 -18.66
N LYS A 257 14.02 14.52 -18.47
CA LYS A 257 15.48 14.52 -18.59
C LYS A 257 16.00 13.10 -18.86
N VAL A 258 17.08 12.99 -19.62
CA VAL A 258 17.81 11.75 -19.84
C VAL A 258 19.19 11.85 -19.22
N GLU A 259 19.47 10.98 -18.25
CA GLU A 259 20.74 10.87 -17.54
C GLU A 259 21.47 9.57 -17.93
N PRO A 260 22.76 9.38 -17.58
CA PRO A 260 23.53 8.20 -18.01
C PRO A 260 22.89 6.85 -17.65
N HIS A 261 22.25 6.76 -16.47
CA HIS A 261 21.64 5.52 -15.93
C HIS A 261 20.14 5.62 -15.69
N THR A 262 19.56 6.82 -15.78
CA THR A 262 18.21 7.13 -15.34
C THR A 262 17.48 8.01 -16.37
N ILE A 263 16.20 7.76 -16.55
CA ILE A 263 15.28 8.68 -17.22
C ILE A 263 14.43 9.34 -16.13
N ILE A 264 14.30 10.65 -16.17
CA ILE A 264 13.42 11.42 -15.31
C ILE A 264 12.17 11.76 -16.11
N SER A 265 11.00 11.51 -15.54
CA SER A 265 9.70 11.74 -16.17
C SER A 265 8.69 12.33 -15.18
N ASP A 266 7.72 13.06 -15.67
CA ASP A 266 6.56 13.51 -14.92
C ASP A 266 5.47 12.43 -14.76
N ILE A 267 5.71 11.23 -15.31
CA ILE A 267 4.78 10.11 -15.22
C ILE A 267 4.48 9.78 -13.74
N ASN A 268 3.20 9.61 -13.42
CA ASN A 268 2.81 9.29 -12.05
C ASN A 268 3.04 7.80 -11.75
N ILE A 269 4.04 7.51 -10.92
CA ILE A 269 4.35 6.14 -10.47
C ILE A 269 3.80 5.94 -9.06
N ASN A 270 2.76 5.13 -8.94
CA ASN A 270 2.16 4.72 -7.67
C ASN A 270 2.83 3.44 -7.13
N PRO A 271 2.75 3.17 -5.80
CA PRO A 271 3.14 1.88 -5.25
C PRO A 271 2.49 0.72 -6.02
N GLY A 272 3.29 -0.28 -6.38
CA GLY A 272 2.87 -1.38 -7.24
C GLY A 272 3.27 -1.23 -8.72
N ASN A 273 3.54 -0.03 -9.22
CA ASN A 273 4.08 0.17 -10.58
C ASN A 273 5.59 -0.10 -10.68
N SER A 274 6.31 -0.13 -9.55
CA SER A 274 7.75 -0.40 -9.51
C SER A 274 8.12 -1.70 -10.23
N GLY A 275 9.13 -1.68 -11.09
CA GLY A 275 9.58 -2.79 -11.91
C GLY A 275 8.81 -2.94 -13.23
N GLY A 276 7.77 -2.14 -13.45
CA GLY A 276 7.00 -2.12 -14.69
C GLY A 276 7.77 -1.49 -15.85
N PRO A 277 7.35 -1.79 -17.10
CA PRO A 277 8.00 -1.25 -18.30
C PRO A 277 7.58 0.20 -18.53
N LEU A 278 8.54 1.09 -18.80
CA LEU A 278 8.28 2.37 -19.44
C LEU A 278 8.41 2.20 -20.96
N PHE A 279 7.37 2.55 -21.69
CA PHE A 279 7.31 2.46 -23.14
C PHE A 279 7.47 3.84 -23.80
N ASN A 280 8.15 3.89 -24.92
CA ASN A 280 8.14 5.03 -25.83
C ASN A 280 6.87 5.05 -26.72
N GLY A 281 6.71 6.07 -27.55
CA GLY A 281 5.58 6.21 -28.48
C GLY A 281 5.44 5.10 -29.53
N ALA A 282 6.47 4.30 -29.76
CA ALA A 282 6.43 3.10 -30.62
C ALA A 282 6.01 1.82 -29.85
N GLY A 283 5.83 1.91 -28.52
CA GLY A 283 5.50 0.77 -27.66
C GLY A 283 6.71 -0.15 -27.39
N GLN A 284 7.91 0.39 -27.41
CA GLN A 284 9.14 -0.31 -27.04
C GLN A 284 9.54 0.09 -25.61
N VAL A 285 9.98 -0.88 -24.81
CA VAL A 285 10.46 -0.64 -23.44
C VAL A 285 11.78 0.11 -23.48
N ILE A 286 11.83 1.26 -22.82
CA ILE A 286 13.01 2.13 -22.70
C ILE A 286 13.56 2.19 -21.27
N GLY A 287 12.85 1.63 -20.29
CA GLY A 287 13.29 1.57 -18.90
C GLY A 287 12.33 0.83 -18.01
N LEU A 288 12.71 0.68 -16.74
CA LEU A 288 11.91 0.13 -15.65
C LEU A 288 11.49 1.26 -14.72
N THR A 289 10.19 1.37 -14.47
CA THR A 289 9.67 2.33 -13.49
C THR A 289 10.16 1.94 -12.09
N THR A 290 10.71 2.91 -11.35
CA THR A 290 11.04 2.73 -9.95
C THR A 290 10.35 3.81 -9.13
N PHE A 291 10.00 3.50 -7.88
CA PHE A 291 9.37 4.49 -7.01
C PHE A 291 10.36 5.64 -6.79
N GLY A 292 9.87 6.88 -6.95
CA GLY A 292 10.67 8.09 -6.97
C GLY A 292 11.77 8.13 -5.90
N THR A 293 12.95 8.58 -6.29
CA THR A 293 14.14 8.69 -5.45
C THR A 293 13.78 9.21 -4.06
N ARG A 294 14.07 8.41 -3.05
CA ARG A 294 13.87 8.75 -1.65
C ARG A 294 14.58 10.09 -1.37
N GLY A 295 13.83 11.17 -1.27
CA GLY A 295 14.25 12.39 -0.58
C GLY A 295 14.61 13.61 -1.40
N GLU A 296 14.84 13.57 -2.71
CA GLU A 296 15.28 14.75 -3.49
C GLU A 296 14.36 15.13 -4.66
N GLY A 297 13.43 14.27 -5.08
CA GLY A 297 12.44 14.59 -6.10
C GLY A 297 11.15 15.10 -5.50
N GLY A 298 10.76 16.32 -5.80
CA GLY A 298 9.43 16.86 -5.48
C GLY A 298 8.33 16.05 -6.21
N PRO A 299 7.04 16.24 -5.87
CA PRO A 299 5.92 15.61 -6.57
C PRO A 299 5.97 15.93 -8.08
N GLY A 300 5.76 14.91 -8.91
CA GLY A 300 5.85 15.03 -10.38
C GLY A 300 7.23 14.72 -10.96
N VAL A 301 8.13 14.14 -10.17
CA VAL A 301 9.43 13.65 -10.64
C VAL A 301 9.57 12.18 -10.32
N SER A 302 9.54 11.34 -11.34
CA SER A 302 9.69 9.90 -11.25
C SER A 302 11.00 9.45 -11.89
N GLY A 303 11.76 8.61 -11.17
CA GLY A 303 12.98 7.99 -11.67
C GLY A 303 12.67 6.69 -12.39
N ILE A 304 13.32 6.45 -13.51
CA ILE A 304 13.20 5.24 -14.32
C ILE A 304 14.61 4.70 -14.58
N VAL A 305 14.85 3.45 -14.22
CA VAL A 305 16.10 2.76 -14.58
C VAL A 305 16.12 2.55 -16.08
N ARG A 306 17.18 2.97 -16.76
CA ARG A 306 17.29 2.80 -18.21
C ARG A 306 17.33 1.33 -18.60
N ILE A 307 16.72 0.99 -19.75
CA ILE A 307 16.64 -0.39 -20.20
C ILE A 307 18.01 -1.03 -20.43
N GLU A 308 19.03 -0.25 -20.79
CA GLU A 308 20.39 -0.75 -21.01
C GLU A 308 21.01 -1.38 -19.76
N GLU A 309 20.67 -0.84 -18.57
CA GLU A 309 21.10 -1.40 -17.28
C GLU A 309 20.53 -2.79 -17.05
N ALA A 310 19.26 -2.98 -17.42
CA ALA A 310 18.58 -4.26 -17.31
C ALA A 310 19.02 -5.25 -18.40
N LEU A 311 19.28 -4.78 -19.61
CA LEU A 311 19.77 -5.62 -20.71
C LEU A 311 21.14 -6.23 -20.40
N ALA A 312 22.04 -5.48 -19.75
CA ALA A 312 23.33 -6.00 -19.32
C ALA A 312 23.18 -7.21 -18.37
N LEU A 313 22.26 -7.09 -17.37
CA LEU A 313 21.97 -8.18 -16.44
C LEU A 313 21.32 -9.39 -17.17
N LEU A 314 20.37 -9.13 -18.07
CA LEU A 314 19.69 -10.14 -18.87
C LEU A 314 20.66 -10.93 -19.73
N ASP A 315 21.49 -10.25 -20.53
CA ASP A 315 22.39 -10.90 -21.49
C ASP A 315 23.48 -11.75 -20.80
N GLN A 316 23.99 -11.33 -19.64
CA GLN A 316 24.92 -12.08 -18.80
C GLN A 316 24.32 -13.33 -18.15
N ASN A 317 23.02 -13.33 -17.89
CA ASN A 317 22.39 -14.36 -17.04
C ASN A 317 21.32 -15.20 -17.76
N ARG A 318 21.00 -14.90 -19.01
CA ARG A 318 19.96 -15.60 -19.80
C ARG A 318 20.15 -17.12 -19.83
N ALA A 319 21.40 -17.59 -19.91
CA ALA A 319 21.73 -19.01 -19.92
C ALA A 319 21.49 -19.72 -18.57
N LYS A 320 21.34 -18.99 -17.48
CA LYS A 320 21.07 -19.56 -16.14
C LYS A 320 19.60 -19.94 -15.92
N ALA A 321 18.71 -19.55 -16.83
CA ALA A 321 17.30 -19.93 -16.79
C ALA A 321 17.14 -21.39 -17.25
N THR A 322 17.63 -22.32 -16.45
CA THR A 322 17.60 -23.77 -16.69
C THR A 322 16.96 -24.50 -15.53
N GLY A 323 16.50 -25.71 -15.78
CA GLY A 323 15.84 -26.56 -14.79
C GLY A 323 14.32 -26.57 -14.96
N THR A 324 13.63 -27.15 -13.99
CA THR A 324 12.17 -27.28 -13.99
C THR A 324 11.56 -26.42 -12.89
N LEU A 325 10.62 -25.55 -13.24
CA LEU A 325 9.64 -25.00 -12.31
C LEU A 325 8.31 -25.68 -12.56
N PRO A 326 7.55 -26.01 -11.51
CA PRO A 326 6.23 -26.58 -11.71
C PRO A 326 5.35 -25.57 -12.45
N ALA A 327 4.56 -26.05 -13.42
CA ALA A 327 3.49 -25.27 -14.05
C ALA A 327 2.23 -25.25 -13.19
N THR A 328 2.37 -25.35 -11.85
CA THR A 328 1.26 -25.42 -10.91
C THR A 328 0.77 -24.01 -10.59
N LEU A 329 -0.54 -23.81 -10.70
CA LEU A 329 -1.17 -22.57 -10.25
C LEU A 329 -1.08 -22.47 -8.72
N LEU A 330 -0.71 -21.30 -8.25
CA LEU A 330 -0.76 -20.92 -6.84
C LEU A 330 -2.14 -20.34 -6.50
N PRO A 331 -2.56 -20.40 -5.24
CA PRO A 331 -3.80 -19.78 -4.80
C PRO A 331 -3.83 -18.28 -5.10
N VAL A 332 -5.00 -17.78 -5.49
CA VAL A 332 -5.31 -16.37 -5.69
C VAL A 332 -6.42 -15.95 -4.75
N GLU A 333 -6.59 -14.65 -4.55
CA GLU A 333 -7.73 -14.15 -3.78
C GLU A 333 -9.05 -14.56 -4.44
N PRO A 334 -10.04 -15.02 -3.66
CA PRO A 334 -11.36 -15.33 -4.18
C PRO A 334 -11.99 -14.11 -4.86
N LEU A 335 -12.57 -14.32 -6.05
CA LEU A 335 -13.27 -13.25 -6.78
C LEU A 335 -14.61 -12.89 -6.12
N THR A 336 -15.20 -13.81 -5.39
CA THR A 336 -16.42 -13.58 -4.64
C THR A 336 -16.06 -12.92 -3.30
N PRO A 337 -16.54 -11.70 -3.01
CA PRO A 337 -16.31 -11.08 -1.71
C PRO A 337 -17.01 -11.87 -0.60
N TYR A 338 -16.60 -11.64 0.64
CA TYR A 338 -17.30 -12.22 1.77
C TYR A 338 -18.72 -11.62 1.90
N PRO A 339 -19.80 -12.44 2.04
CA PRO A 339 -21.16 -11.93 2.10
C PRO A 339 -21.43 -11.07 3.34
N VAL A 340 -21.99 -9.87 3.14
CA VAL A 340 -22.31 -8.92 4.22
C VAL A 340 -23.27 -9.52 5.24
N GLU A 341 -24.24 -10.33 4.80
CA GLU A 341 -25.17 -11.03 5.68
C GLU A 341 -24.45 -11.97 6.66
N GLY A 342 -23.39 -12.63 6.20
CA GLY A 342 -22.57 -13.50 7.06
C GLY A 342 -21.83 -12.72 8.14
N LEU A 343 -21.41 -11.49 7.86
CA LEU A 343 -20.81 -10.59 8.86
C LEU A 343 -21.87 -10.16 9.90
N LYS A 344 -23.07 -9.78 9.45
CA LYS A 344 -24.17 -9.40 10.34
C LYS A 344 -24.63 -10.56 11.22
N ASP A 345 -24.66 -11.77 10.69
CA ASP A 345 -25.00 -12.99 11.45
C ASP A 345 -23.95 -13.28 12.54
N ALA A 346 -22.70 -12.97 12.28
CA ALA A 346 -21.64 -13.09 13.27
C ALA A 346 -21.89 -12.23 14.53
N LEU A 347 -22.54 -11.08 14.43
CA LEU A 347 -22.87 -10.21 15.57
C LEU A 347 -24.05 -10.73 16.41
N LYS A 348 -24.88 -11.63 15.90
CA LYS A 348 -26.07 -12.14 16.61
C LYS A 348 -25.74 -13.18 17.69
N VAL A 349 -24.48 -13.63 17.76
CA VAL A 349 -24.06 -14.64 18.75
C VAL A 349 -23.73 -13.92 20.07
N ASP A 350 -24.57 -14.11 21.09
CA ASP A 350 -24.50 -13.40 22.39
C ASP A 350 -23.21 -13.60 23.20
N LYS A 351 -22.53 -14.72 23.03
CA LYS A 351 -21.27 -15.03 23.74
C LYS A 351 -20.21 -15.48 22.76
N PHE A 352 -19.40 -14.53 22.35
CA PHE A 352 -18.27 -14.82 21.50
C PHE A 352 -17.06 -15.27 22.32
N ASP A 353 -16.47 -16.42 21.94
CA ASP A 353 -15.23 -16.91 22.52
C ASP A 353 -14.07 -16.65 21.54
N SER A 354 -13.30 -15.60 21.79
CA SER A 354 -12.14 -15.24 20.95
C SER A 354 -10.91 -16.16 21.17
N ARG A 355 -10.89 -16.98 22.24
CA ARG A 355 -9.75 -17.83 22.60
C ARG A 355 -9.31 -18.80 21.50
N PRO A 356 -10.19 -19.40 20.69
CA PRO A 356 -9.79 -20.26 19.59
C PRO A 356 -8.97 -19.58 18.48
N TYR A 357 -9.02 -18.25 18.41
CA TYR A 357 -8.31 -17.47 17.41
C TYR A 357 -6.95 -16.96 17.89
N TYR A 358 -6.63 -17.09 19.18
CA TYR A 358 -5.35 -16.66 19.74
C TYR A 358 -4.58 -17.84 20.30
N LEU A 359 -3.39 -18.06 19.75
CA LEU A 359 -2.53 -19.18 20.11
C LEU A 359 -1.15 -18.69 20.52
N SER A 360 -0.40 -19.55 21.19
CA SER A 360 1.03 -19.33 21.46
C SER A 360 1.81 -20.58 21.07
N ALA A 361 3.01 -20.38 20.52
CA ALA A 361 3.93 -21.43 20.12
C ALA A 361 5.36 -21.00 20.38
N GLY A 362 6.05 -21.61 21.36
CA GLY A 362 7.38 -21.16 21.77
C GLY A 362 7.40 -19.66 22.09
N ASP A 363 8.26 -18.93 21.41
CA ASP A 363 8.43 -17.48 21.57
C ASP A 363 7.56 -16.66 20.61
N PHE A 364 6.48 -17.25 20.06
CA PHE A 364 5.55 -16.58 19.15
C PHE A 364 4.14 -16.50 19.71
N ASN A 365 3.45 -15.39 19.45
CA ASN A 365 2.01 -15.24 19.54
C ASN A 365 1.44 -15.34 18.14
N ILE A 366 0.32 -16.06 17.99
CA ILE A 366 -0.33 -16.33 16.73
C ILE A 366 -1.77 -15.84 16.83
N ALA A 367 -2.22 -15.05 15.86
CA ALA A 367 -3.63 -14.71 15.72
C ALA A 367 -4.15 -15.31 14.40
N LEU A 368 -5.28 -15.99 14.50
CA LEU A 368 -6.04 -16.54 13.38
C LEU A 368 -7.17 -15.57 13.10
N SER A 369 -7.32 -15.13 11.86
CA SER A 369 -8.27 -14.08 11.50
C SER A 369 -9.14 -14.54 10.34
N THR A 370 -10.43 -14.30 10.47
CA THR A 370 -11.46 -14.53 9.46
C THR A 370 -12.31 -13.27 9.32
N PRO A 371 -12.97 -13.00 8.20
CA PRO A 371 -13.80 -11.81 8.06
C PRO A 371 -14.86 -11.65 9.16
N PRO A 372 -15.59 -12.68 9.61
CA PRO A 372 -16.51 -12.59 10.74
C PRO A 372 -15.84 -12.26 12.07
N PHE A 373 -14.65 -12.85 12.31
CA PHE A 373 -13.88 -12.58 13.52
C PHE A 373 -13.44 -11.11 13.59
N ASP A 374 -12.82 -10.60 12.51
CA ASP A 374 -12.34 -9.22 12.44
C ASP A 374 -13.48 -8.22 12.60
N TYR A 375 -14.60 -8.46 11.94
CA TYR A 375 -15.80 -7.62 12.06
C TYR A 375 -16.32 -7.55 13.49
N ARG A 376 -16.32 -8.67 14.20
CA ARG A 376 -16.70 -8.73 15.62
C ARG A 376 -15.74 -7.98 16.53
N GLU A 377 -14.45 -8.21 16.37
CA GLU A 377 -13.45 -7.53 17.19
C GLU A 377 -13.53 -6.01 17.02
N GLU A 378 -13.76 -5.53 15.81
CA GLU A 378 -13.92 -4.11 15.55
C GLU A 378 -15.18 -3.56 16.21
N GLU A 379 -16.31 -4.26 16.12
CA GLU A 379 -17.54 -3.86 16.78
C GLU A 379 -17.41 -3.86 18.31
N GLU A 380 -16.74 -4.85 18.90
CA GLU A 380 -16.46 -4.86 20.34
C GLU A 380 -15.57 -3.70 20.78
N ARG A 381 -14.54 -3.36 19.97
CA ARG A 381 -13.68 -2.18 20.22
C ARG A 381 -14.51 -0.88 20.17
N ARG A 382 -15.37 -0.74 19.18
CA ARG A 382 -16.28 0.41 19.04
C ARG A 382 -17.19 0.55 20.26
N LEU A 383 -17.86 -0.52 20.66
CA LEU A 383 -18.73 -0.54 21.84
C LEU A 383 -17.98 -0.26 23.14
N ALA A 384 -16.74 -0.73 23.26
CA ALA A 384 -15.88 -0.43 24.40
C ALA A 384 -15.47 1.05 24.43
N ALA A 385 -15.14 1.64 23.29
CA ALA A 385 -14.83 3.05 23.15
C ALA A 385 -16.03 3.92 23.53
N GLU A 386 -17.24 3.60 23.07
CA GLU A 386 -18.48 4.29 23.43
C GLU A 386 -18.78 4.21 24.94
N ARG A 387 -18.62 3.01 25.55
CA ARG A 387 -18.77 2.84 27.00
C ARG A 387 -17.80 3.70 27.80
N ASN A 388 -16.55 3.78 27.35
CA ASN A 388 -15.53 4.62 27.98
C ASN A 388 -15.83 6.12 27.81
N HIS A 389 -16.32 6.52 26.63
CA HIS A 389 -16.74 7.89 26.37
C HIS A 389 -17.96 8.31 27.23
N LYS A 390 -18.94 7.42 27.37
CA LYS A 390 -20.10 7.66 28.27
C LYS A 390 -19.68 7.75 29.76
N LYS A 391 -18.69 6.98 30.20
CA LYS A 391 -18.11 7.08 31.55
C LYS A 391 -17.38 8.40 31.77
N ARG A 392 -16.61 8.87 30.77
CA ARG A 392 -15.93 10.18 30.81
C ARG A 392 -16.92 11.34 30.84
N ARG A 393 -17.98 11.33 30.00
CA ARG A 393 -19.03 12.36 30.01
C ARG A 393 -19.77 12.45 31.34
N LYS A 394 -19.88 11.38 32.11
CA LYS A 394 -20.42 11.41 33.47
C LYS A 394 -19.50 12.11 34.48
N ASN A 395 -18.21 12.18 34.20
CA ASN A 395 -17.21 12.75 35.11
C ASN A 395 -16.72 14.15 34.69
N GLU A 396 -17.02 14.60 33.47
CA GLU A 396 -16.63 15.90 32.95
C GLU A 396 -17.82 16.59 32.29
N GLN A 397 -18.36 17.61 32.95
CA GLN A 397 -19.16 18.64 32.29
C GLN A 397 -18.21 19.45 31.39
N ALA A 398 -18.47 19.43 30.10
CA ALA A 398 -17.81 20.20 29.04
C ALA A 398 -16.68 19.50 28.28
N ALA A 399 -17.06 18.88 27.16
CA ALA A 399 -16.38 19.02 25.85
C ALA A 399 -17.29 18.40 24.78
N GLU A 400 -18.02 19.25 24.09
CA GLU A 400 -18.73 18.91 22.86
C GLU A 400 -17.71 18.63 21.72
N ASN A 401 -18.10 17.69 20.84
CA ASN A 401 -17.58 17.40 19.51
C ASN A 401 -16.50 16.32 19.38
N ALA A 402 -16.97 15.08 19.30
CA ALA A 402 -16.44 14.09 18.39
C ALA A 402 -17.63 13.22 17.95
N ASP A 403 -18.13 13.48 16.76
CA ASP A 403 -19.15 12.67 16.10
C ASP A 403 -18.46 11.46 15.46
N ASP A 404 -18.34 10.37 16.22
CA ASP A 404 -17.82 9.07 15.79
C ASP A 404 -18.97 8.15 15.31
N SER A 405 -20.12 8.74 14.95
CA SER A 405 -21.33 7.98 14.59
C SER A 405 -21.30 7.36 13.20
N ASP A 406 -20.36 7.74 12.33
CA ASP A 406 -20.30 7.27 10.93
C ASP A 406 -19.41 6.04 10.70
N ALA A 407 -18.56 5.67 11.65
CA ALA A 407 -17.67 4.51 11.53
C ALA A 407 -18.39 3.17 11.22
N PRO A 408 -19.59 2.86 11.77
CA PRO A 408 -20.30 1.62 11.44
C PRO A 408 -20.84 1.56 10.01
N LYS A 409 -21.29 2.70 9.47
CA LYS A 409 -21.82 2.77 8.10
C LYS A 409 -20.71 2.63 7.08
N GLN A 410 -19.58 3.26 7.33
CA GLN A 410 -18.39 3.14 6.46
C GLN A 410 -17.87 1.71 6.43
N TRP A 411 -17.92 0.98 7.55
CA TRP A 411 -17.55 -0.43 7.62
C TRP A 411 -18.53 -1.35 6.86
N GLU A 412 -19.84 -1.07 6.87
CA GLU A 412 -20.83 -1.81 6.07
C GLU A 412 -20.64 -1.57 4.56
N GLU A 413 -20.24 -0.37 4.15
CA GLU A 413 -19.89 -0.04 2.77
C GLU A 413 -18.56 -0.71 2.37
N ASP A 414 -17.58 -0.73 3.26
CA ASP A 414 -16.28 -1.38 3.04
C ASP A 414 -16.35 -2.91 3.16
N ALA A 415 -17.29 -3.47 3.93
CA ALA A 415 -17.43 -4.91 4.15
C ALA A 415 -17.70 -5.70 2.85
N GLY A 416 -18.38 -5.08 1.88
CA GLY A 416 -18.58 -5.66 0.54
C GLY A 416 -17.30 -5.73 -0.31
N ALA A 417 -16.20 -5.10 0.12
CA ALA A 417 -14.91 -5.10 -0.56
C ALA A 417 -13.87 -6.02 0.11
N HIS A 418 -14.18 -6.61 1.28
CA HIS A 418 -13.22 -7.48 1.96
C HIS A 418 -13.11 -8.85 1.27
N PRO A 419 -11.90 -9.27 0.90
CA PRO A 419 -11.69 -10.60 0.33
C PRO A 419 -12.01 -11.67 1.36
N ALA A 420 -12.60 -12.77 0.89
CA ALA A 420 -12.86 -13.95 1.73
C ALA A 420 -11.56 -14.73 1.92
N VAL A 421 -10.68 -14.29 2.78
CA VAL A 421 -9.38 -14.91 3.07
C VAL A 421 -9.27 -15.32 4.54
N PHE A 422 -8.54 -16.39 4.78
CA PHE A 422 -8.10 -16.79 6.11
C PHE A 422 -6.71 -16.23 6.36
N ALA A 423 -6.54 -15.39 7.38
CA ALA A 423 -5.26 -14.78 7.69
C ALA A 423 -4.64 -15.37 8.97
N ILE A 424 -3.33 -15.56 8.95
CA ILE A 424 -2.54 -15.98 10.11
C ILE A 424 -1.47 -14.92 10.37
N TYR A 425 -1.53 -14.33 11.55
CA TYR A 425 -0.53 -13.37 12.02
C TYR A 425 0.39 -14.08 13.01
N VAL A 426 1.71 -13.98 12.79
CA VAL A 426 2.73 -14.55 13.68
C VAL A 426 3.61 -13.42 14.19
N MET A 427 3.55 -13.15 15.49
CA MET A 427 4.28 -12.07 16.15
C MET A 427 5.28 -12.64 17.14
N PRO A 428 6.58 -12.28 17.07
CA PRO A 428 7.54 -12.59 18.15
C PRO A 428 7.09 -11.98 19.47
N GLN A 429 7.26 -12.72 20.57
CA GLN A 429 6.93 -12.24 21.91
C GLN A 429 7.96 -11.20 22.37
N ALA A 430 7.49 -10.11 22.96
CA ALA A 430 8.37 -9.14 23.61
C ALA A 430 9.05 -9.76 24.84
N LYS A 431 10.33 -9.41 25.09
CA LYS A 431 11.07 -9.84 26.28
C LYS A 431 10.50 -9.26 27.57
N GLU A 432 9.87 -8.08 27.46
CA GLU A 432 9.33 -7.33 28.57
C GLU A 432 7.90 -6.91 28.25
N GLY A 433 7.06 -6.78 29.29
CA GLY A 433 5.71 -6.28 29.10
C GLY A 433 5.72 -4.86 28.52
N PHE A 434 4.84 -4.59 27.56
CA PHE A 434 4.74 -3.31 26.85
C PHE A 434 4.64 -2.11 27.80
N GLY A 435 3.93 -2.25 28.93
CA GLY A 435 3.78 -1.21 29.95
C GLY A 435 5.09 -0.85 30.67
N SER A 436 5.99 -1.83 30.90
CA SER A 436 7.28 -1.60 31.56
C SER A 436 8.31 -0.94 30.63
N ALA A 437 8.23 -1.22 29.32
CA ALA A 437 9.05 -0.57 28.31
C ALA A 437 8.64 0.89 28.08
N LEU A 438 7.34 1.18 28.07
CA LEU A 438 6.82 2.56 28.01
C LEU A 438 7.19 3.36 29.26
N GLY A 439 7.06 2.79 30.45
CA GLY A 439 7.39 3.45 31.71
C GLY A 439 8.85 3.90 31.77
N ARG A 440 9.78 3.10 31.23
CA ARG A 440 11.20 3.48 31.13
C ARG A 440 11.47 4.55 30.08
N SER A 441 10.73 4.57 28.97
CA SER A 441 10.85 5.60 27.94
C SER A 441 10.43 6.99 28.44
N PHE A 442 9.54 7.07 29.42
CA PHE A 442 9.15 8.34 30.06
C PHE A 442 10.17 8.85 31.05
N MET A 443 11.03 7.98 31.59
CA MET A 443 12.04 8.33 32.61
C MET A 443 13.44 8.57 32.01
N ASN A 444 13.68 8.20 30.76
CA ASN A 444 15.00 8.34 30.13
C ASN A 444 14.84 8.91 28.71
N THR A 445 15.61 9.93 28.37
CA THR A 445 15.57 10.66 27.09
C THR A 445 16.01 9.85 25.85
N SER A 446 16.34 8.59 26.00
CA SER A 446 16.62 7.66 24.90
C SER A 446 15.41 6.77 24.64
N ALA A 447 14.91 6.78 23.40
CA ALA A 447 13.83 5.90 22.96
C ALA A 447 14.12 4.44 23.33
N ALA A 448 13.34 3.87 24.28
CA ALA A 448 13.52 2.49 24.71
C ALA A 448 13.17 1.56 23.55
N LYS A 449 14.18 0.90 22.96
CA LYS A 449 13.96 -0.12 21.92
C LYS A 449 13.27 -1.33 22.55
N LEU A 450 12.09 -1.66 22.07
CA LEU A 450 11.39 -2.89 22.44
C LEU A 450 12.22 -4.09 21.96
N LYS A 451 12.57 -5.00 22.87
CA LYS A 451 13.32 -6.22 22.55
C LYS A 451 12.37 -7.40 22.46
N PHE A 452 12.57 -8.25 21.45
CA PHE A 452 11.81 -9.47 21.25
C PHE A 452 12.64 -10.70 21.65
N LYS A 453 11.95 -11.78 22.03
CA LYS A 453 12.60 -13.04 22.42
C LYS A 453 13.25 -13.72 21.23
N THR A 454 12.62 -13.63 20.06
CA THR A 454 13.06 -14.20 18.80
C THR A 454 12.70 -13.24 17.66
N ASP A 455 13.01 -13.60 16.43
CA ASP A 455 12.56 -12.98 15.19
C ASP A 455 11.71 -13.97 14.40
N PHE A 456 10.92 -13.48 13.45
CA PHE A 456 10.14 -14.29 12.53
C PHE A 456 10.85 -14.35 11.18
N GLN A 457 10.99 -15.56 10.62
CA GLN A 457 11.52 -15.76 9.28
C GLN A 457 10.42 -16.19 8.29
N ARG A 458 9.78 -17.33 8.54
CA ARG A 458 8.70 -17.88 7.70
C ARG A 458 7.78 -18.79 8.48
N MET A 459 6.64 -19.13 7.88
CA MET A 459 5.69 -20.09 8.41
C MET A 459 5.17 -21.00 7.29
N LYS A 460 4.83 -22.23 7.64
CA LYS A 460 4.11 -23.18 6.79
C LYS A 460 2.86 -23.68 7.49
N LEU A 461 1.79 -23.86 6.72
CA LEU A 461 0.53 -24.46 7.18
C LEU A 461 0.40 -25.85 6.55
N PHE A 462 0.01 -26.84 7.33
CA PHE A 462 -0.24 -28.20 6.87
C PHE A 462 -1.66 -28.63 7.23
N CYS A 463 -2.32 -29.29 6.26
CA CYS A 463 -3.61 -29.93 6.41
C CYS A 463 -3.45 -31.40 6.05
N GLY A 464 -3.66 -32.33 6.99
CA GLY A 464 -3.48 -33.76 6.78
C GLY A 464 -2.09 -34.16 6.29
N GLY A 465 -1.05 -33.44 6.78
CA GLY A 465 0.34 -33.66 6.38
C GLY A 465 0.73 -33.01 5.04
N LYS A 466 -0.21 -32.43 4.28
CA LYS A 466 0.06 -31.74 3.02
C LYS A 466 0.23 -30.24 3.26
N GLU A 467 1.30 -29.62 2.73
CA GLU A 467 1.52 -28.18 2.80
C GLU A 467 0.44 -27.43 2.00
N VAL A 468 -0.21 -26.47 2.66
CA VAL A 468 -1.18 -25.56 2.05
C VAL A 468 -0.45 -24.30 1.59
N GLN A 469 -0.51 -24.04 0.30
CA GLN A 469 0.13 -22.85 -0.26
C GLN A 469 -0.67 -21.59 0.08
N PRO A 470 -0.02 -20.50 0.56
CA PRO A 470 -0.69 -19.26 0.85
C PRO A 470 -1.06 -18.50 -0.43
N ILE A 471 -2.12 -17.70 -0.35
CA ILE A 471 -2.39 -16.65 -1.32
C ILE A 471 -1.24 -15.63 -1.30
N HIS A 472 -0.86 -15.20 -0.10
CA HIS A 472 0.27 -14.29 0.09
C HIS A 472 0.97 -14.60 1.42
N PRO A 473 2.26 -14.96 1.40
CA PRO A 473 3.09 -15.02 2.59
C PRO A 473 3.76 -13.65 2.80
N GLY A 474 3.35 -12.93 3.83
CA GLY A 474 3.94 -11.63 4.16
C GLY A 474 4.95 -11.74 5.30
N ARG A 475 6.10 -11.09 5.14
CA ARG A 475 7.09 -10.84 6.18
C ARG A 475 7.30 -9.35 6.31
N VAL A 476 6.65 -8.74 7.30
CA VAL A 476 6.60 -7.28 7.44
C VAL A 476 7.30 -6.82 8.71
N PRO A 477 7.98 -5.64 8.71
CA PRO A 477 8.59 -5.09 9.90
C PRO A 477 7.57 -4.89 11.02
N VAL A 478 7.97 -5.17 12.26
CA VAL A 478 7.12 -4.86 13.42
C VAL A 478 7.05 -3.35 13.60
N THR A 479 5.85 -2.80 13.60
CA THR A 479 5.57 -1.40 13.92
C THR A 479 4.73 -1.31 15.17
N VAL A 480 4.98 -0.33 16.02
CA VAL A 480 4.18 -0.06 17.23
C VAL A 480 3.63 1.36 17.13
N SER A 481 2.33 1.50 17.27
CA SER A 481 1.69 2.81 17.32
C SER A 481 1.83 3.40 18.72
N VAL A 482 2.42 4.58 18.83
CA VAL A 482 2.48 5.35 20.07
C VAL A 482 1.71 6.65 19.83
N ARG A 483 0.62 6.86 20.55
CA ARG A 483 -0.26 8.04 20.44
C ARG A 483 -0.69 8.34 18.99
N ASN A 484 -1.19 7.34 18.27
CA ASN A 484 -1.61 7.42 16.86
C ASN A 484 -0.49 7.74 15.86
N GLN A 485 0.76 7.61 16.25
CA GLN A 485 1.90 7.66 15.33
C GLN A 485 2.52 6.27 15.25
N ALA A 486 2.67 5.74 14.03
CA ALA A 486 3.39 4.50 13.80
C ALA A 486 4.89 4.75 14.00
N VAL A 487 5.47 4.12 15.01
CA VAL A 487 6.92 4.15 15.24
C VAL A 487 7.50 2.86 14.66
N LYS A 488 8.31 2.99 13.62
CA LYS A 488 9.07 1.85 13.07
C LYS A 488 10.09 1.43 14.13
N MET A 489 9.94 0.20 14.60
CA MET A 489 10.91 -0.43 15.51
C MET A 489 12.15 -0.87 14.73
N ASP A 490 13.13 -1.41 15.40
CA ASP A 490 14.36 -1.93 14.79
C ASP A 490 14.06 -2.69 13.49
N ASP A 491 14.71 -2.29 12.38
CA ASP A 491 14.53 -2.89 11.04
C ASP A 491 14.85 -4.41 10.98
N SER A 492 15.30 -4.97 12.09
CA SER A 492 15.66 -6.39 12.23
C SER A 492 14.55 -7.28 12.77
N THR A 493 13.41 -6.73 13.23
CA THR A 493 12.32 -7.54 13.80
C THR A 493 11.12 -7.55 12.87
N TYR A 494 10.72 -8.74 12.45
CA TYR A 494 9.63 -8.98 11.51
C TYR A 494 8.51 -9.78 12.16
N LYS A 495 7.29 -9.60 11.64
CA LYS A 495 6.11 -10.43 11.88
C LYS A 495 5.67 -11.12 10.59
N GLY A 496 5.04 -12.27 10.72
CA GLY A 496 4.38 -12.97 9.60
C GLY A 496 2.94 -12.48 9.43
N VAL A 497 2.54 -12.28 8.17
CA VAL A 497 1.15 -12.02 7.77
C VAL A 497 0.85 -12.90 6.57
N TYR A 498 0.18 -14.03 6.80
CA TYR A 498 -0.05 -15.05 5.78
C TYR A 498 -1.53 -15.09 5.44
N LEU A 499 -1.85 -14.93 4.17
CA LEU A 499 -3.21 -15.06 3.65
C LEU A 499 -3.39 -16.41 2.98
N PHE A 500 -4.47 -17.10 3.30
CA PHE A 500 -4.83 -18.41 2.77
C PHE A 500 -6.23 -18.43 2.16
N PRO A 501 -6.52 -19.39 1.27
CA PRO A 501 -7.89 -19.62 0.81
C PRO A 501 -8.85 -19.94 1.97
N PRO A 502 -10.15 -19.68 1.81
CA PRO A 502 -11.17 -19.96 2.84
C PRO A 502 -11.27 -21.41 3.30
N ASP A 503 -10.81 -22.35 2.49
CA ASP A 503 -10.82 -23.80 2.73
C ASP A 503 -9.46 -24.35 3.22
N ALA A 504 -8.49 -23.47 3.48
CA ALA A 504 -7.14 -23.85 3.93
C ALA A 504 -7.14 -24.65 5.25
N VAL A 505 -8.12 -24.38 6.12
CA VAL A 505 -8.35 -25.08 7.37
C VAL A 505 -9.75 -25.71 7.31
N ASN A 506 -9.79 -27.05 7.38
CA ASN A 506 -11.01 -27.81 7.15
C ASN A 506 -11.04 -29.02 8.12
N PRO A 507 -12.19 -29.37 8.72
CA PRO A 507 -12.29 -30.49 9.63
C PRO A 507 -11.88 -31.86 9.03
N GLU A 508 -11.97 -32.02 7.70
CA GLU A 508 -11.56 -33.23 6.99
C GLU A 508 -10.02 -33.37 6.93
N CYS A 509 -9.25 -32.34 7.27
CA CYS A 509 -7.79 -32.45 7.36
C CYS A 509 -7.30 -33.47 8.37
N GLY A 510 -8.10 -33.78 9.40
CA GLY A 510 -7.66 -34.47 10.59
C GLY A 510 -6.72 -33.62 11.43
N GLU A 511 -5.42 -33.63 11.12
CA GLU A 511 -4.44 -32.75 11.77
C GLU A 511 -4.19 -31.49 10.96
N VAL A 512 -4.30 -30.34 11.63
CA VAL A 512 -3.85 -29.04 11.10
C VAL A 512 -2.70 -28.53 11.96
N LYS A 513 -1.55 -28.23 11.35
CA LYS A 513 -0.38 -27.75 12.09
C LYS A 513 0.31 -26.59 11.40
N LEU A 514 0.92 -25.71 12.20
CA LEU A 514 1.81 -24.65 11.78
C LEU A 514 3.25 -25.04 12.09
N GLU A 515 4.15 -24.77 11.17
CA GLU A 515 5.60 -24.78 11.38
C GLU A 515 6.13 -23.36 11.26
N ILE A 516 6.71 -22.84 12.34
CA ILE A 516 7.17 -21.45 12.44
C ILE A 516 8.68 -21.45 12.57
N TYR A 517 9.34 -20.74 11.69
CA TYR A 517 10.80 -20.64 11.59
C TYR A 517 11.29 -19.28 12.09
N SER A 518 12.41 -19.27 12.80
CA SER A 518 13.17 -18.07 13.14
C SER A 518 14.53 -18.10 12.43
N SER A 519 15.20 -16.95 12.29
CA SER A 519 16.56 -16.90 11.72
C SER A 519 17.60 -17.60 12.60
N LYS A 520 17.25 -17.89 13.86
CA LYS A 520 18.16 -18.47 14.86
C LYS A 520 18.18 -20.00 14.87
N SER A 521 17.24 -20.65 14.20
CA SER A 521 17.09 -22.10 14.20
C SER A 521 16.48 -22.62 12.93
N GLU A 522 17.08 -23.60 12.31
CA GLU A 522 16.51 -24.34 11.20
C GLU A 522 15.36 -25.27 11.62
N THR A 523 15.30 -25.61 12.91
CA THR A 523 14.21 -26.45 13.45
C THR A 523 13.00 -25.55 13.75
N PRO A 524 11.82 -25.81 13.13
CA PRO A 524 10.63 -25.03 13.35
C PRO A 524 10.02 -25.28 14.73
N VAL A 525 9.36 -24.27 15.25
CA VAL A 525 8.39 -24.43 16.34
C VAL A 525 7.10 -24.95 15.73
N ILE A 526 6.63 -26.13 16.19
CA ILE A 526 5.42 -26.77 15.68
C ILE A 526 4.25 -26.43 16.60
N LYS A 527 3.12 -26.04 16.02
CA LYS A 527 1.85 -25.80 16.72
C LYS A 527 0.71 -26.50 15.98
N ALA A 528 0.13 -27.52 16.59
CA ALA A 528 -1.13 -28.09 16.13
C ALA A 528 -2.31 -27.19 16.55
N LEU A 529 -3.27 -27.02 15.66
CA LEU A 529 -4.55 -26.39 15.96
C LEU A 529 -5.44 -27.43 16.66
N ASP A 530 -6.15 -26.99 17.70
CA ASP A 530 -7.16 -27.84 18.33
C ASP A 530 -8.43 -27.91 17.47
N GLU A 531 -9.23 -28.96 17.72
CA GLU A 531 -10.46 -29.21 16.97
C GLU A 531 -11.43 -28.02 17.05
N LYS A 532 -11.49 -27.35 18.20
CA LYS A 532 -12.37 -26.18 18.40
C LYS A 532 -11.97 -25.01 17.50
N SER A 533 -10.67 -24.72 17.38
CA SER A 533 -10.16 -23.68 16.48
C SER A 533 -10.46 -24.02 15.02
N ILE A 534 -10.26 -25.27 14.61
CA ILE A 534 -10.55 -25.74 13.26
C ILE A 534 -12.04 -25.57 12.93
N GLN A 535 -12.93 -26.00 13.84
CA GLN A 535 -14.38 -25.89 13.65
C GLN A 535 -14.85 -24.43 13.58
N HIS A 536 -14.32 -23.52 14.42
CA HIS A 536 -14.69 -22.11 14.38
C HIS A 536 -14.27 -21.47 13.06
N ILE A 537 -13.01 -21.65 12.64
CA ILE A 537 -12.53 -21.12 11.36
C ILE A 537 -13.37 -21.64 10.20
N TRP A 538 -13.65 -22.94 10.19
CA TRP A 538 -14.47 -23.54 9.15
C TRP A 538 -15.90 -22.98 9.13
N ALA A 539 -16.53 -22.83 10.28
CA ALA A 539 -17.88 -22.27 10.40
C ALA A 539 -17.94 -20.82 9.93
N ASP A 540 -16.93 -20.01 10.22
CA ASP A 540 -16.86 -18.62 9.79
C ASP A 540 -16.95 -18.47 8.27
N PHE A 541 -16.46 -19.41 7.49
CA PHE A 541 -16.55 -19.38 6.02
C PHE A 541 -17.81 -20.05 5.44
N GLU A 542 -18.78 -20.45 6.25
CA GLU A 542 -19.98 -21.13 5.74
C GLU A 542 -20.81 -20.22 4.81
N ALA A 543 -21.01 -18.94 5.18
CA ALA A 543 -21.73 -17.99 4.35
C ALA A 543 -21.05 -17.77 3.00
N PHE A 544 -19.72 -17.68 3.00
CA PHE A 544 -18.93 -17.56 1.78
C PHE A 544 -19.07 -18.81 0.89
N ARG A 545 -18.93 -20.02 1.45
CA ARG A 545 -19.04 -21.27 0.67
C ARG A 545 -20.40 -21.40 -0.01
N ARG A 546 -21.48 -21.00 0.66
CA ARG A 546 -22.84 -20.98 0.06
C ARG A 546 -22.93 -19.98 -1.09
N ALA A 547 -22.40 -18.76 -0.92
CA ALA A 547 -22.42 -17.71 -1.94
C ALA A 547 -21.57 -18.08 -3.17
N ASP A 548 -20.37 -18.61 -2.95
CA ASP A 548 -19.46 -19.04 -4.02
C ASP A 548 -20.05 -20.21 -4.84
N GLN A 549 -20.69 -21.16 -4.15
CA GLN A 549 -21.40 -22.25 -4.83
C GLN A 549 -22.56 -21.75 -5.70
N ALA A 550 -23.35 -20.79 -5.19
CA ALA A 550 -24.44 -20.17 -5.94
C ALA A 550 -23.91 -19.44 -7.18
N ALA A 551 -22.81 -18.67 -7.04
CA ALA A 551 -22.16 -17.97 -8.14
C ALA A 551 -21.63 -18.92 -9.22
N LYS A 552 -21.03 -20.05 -8.84
CA LYS A 552 -20.56 -21.10 -9.76
C LYS A 552 -21.70 -21.77 -10.53
N VAL A 553 -22.85 -21.98 -9.89
CA VAL A 553 -24.05 -22.51 -10.55
C VAL A 553 -24.63 -21.50 -11.55
N ALA A 554 -24.68 -20.21 -11.20
CA ALA A 554 -25.18 -19.16 -12.08
C ALA A 554 -24.31 -18.97 -13.33
N LYS A 555 -22.98 -19.13 -13.22
CA LYS A 555 -22.06 -19.06 -14.38
C LYS A 555 -22.18 -20.26 -15.36
N LYS A 556 -22.76 -21.39 -14.92
CA LYS A 556 -22.94 -22.59 -15.76
C LYS A 556 -24.28 -22.61 -16.51
N ARG A 557 -25.18 -21.71 -16.19
CA ARG A 557 -26.43 -21.45 -16.88
C ARG A 557 -26.29 -20.31 -17.88
#